data_91884ffaf0c8aba73be42dbd2ab3c5ad
#
_entry.id   91884ffaf0c8aba73be42dbd2ab3c5ad
#
_cell.length_a   1.000
_cell.length_b   1.000
_cell.length_c   1.000
_cell.angle_alpha   90.00
_cell.angle_beta   90.00
_cell.angle_gamma   90.00
#
_symmetry.space_group_name_H-M   'P 1'
#
loop_
_entity.id
_entity.type
_entity.pdbx_description
1 polymer ?
#
loop_
_entity_poly.entity_id
_entity_poly.type
_entity_poly.pdbx_seq_one_letter_code
_entity_poly.pdbx_strand_id
1 'polypeptide(L)'
;MKVAPFGLSTAEIRDELAPLRNDFSVAVVRAKNPFNVGAIIRVAHSFLVREILLVGDERFYERGAMGMDRYENIVLVPTEAEFIARVRAAGRQLLVFEKDAARVDLWHAELPDDCVMLFGSETAGVSPEILEAADQIIGIPMYGINHSFPVTVAAGIAMAEWTRRHYAT
;
A
#
# COMPACT_ATOMS: atom_id res chain seq x y z
N MET A 1 7.78 19.28 -6.83
CA MET A 1 8.05 18.65 -5.53
C MET A 1 8.05 19.73 -4.47
N LYS A 2 7.06 19.70 -3.55
CA LYS A 2 7.04 20.64 -2.41
C LYS A 2 7.83 20.00 -1.27
N VAL A 3 8.92 20.62 -0.87
CA VAL A 3 9.65 20.29 0.37
C VAL A 3 8.94 21.02 1.50
N ALA A 4 8.59 20.31 2.59
CA ALA A 4 8.02 20.95 3.76
C ALA A 4 8.97 22.05 4.26
N PRO A 5 8.47 23.26 4.55
CA PRO A 5 9.32 24.33 5.01
C PRO A 5 9.96 23.96 6.35
N PHE A 6 11.24 24.27 6.50
CA PHE A 6 11.96 24.08 7.76
C PHE A 6 11.28 24.87 8.88
N GLY A 7 11.04 24.25 10.02
CA GLY A 7 10.51 24.89 11.22
C GLY A 7 9.04 24.64 11.52
N LEU A 8 8.32 23.85 10.70
CA LEU A 8 6.96 23.43 11.02
C LEU A 8 6.96 22.25 12.00
N SER A 9 5.97 22.23 12.90
CA SER A 9 5.67 21.09 13.74
C SER A 9 5.12 19.91 12.91
N THR A 10 5.13 18.71 13.48
CA THR A 10 4.54 17.52 12.83
C THR A 10 3.05 17.73 12.48
N ALA A 11 2.28 18.42 13.33
CA ALA A 11 0.87 18.67 13.09
C ALA A 11 0.68 19.62 11.88
N GLU A 12 1.43 20.73 11.84
CA GLU A 12 1.38 21.67 10.72
C GLU A 12 1.76 21.00 9.39
N ILE A 13 2.77 20.10 9.41
CA ILE A 13 3.15 19.36 8.20
C ILE A 13 2.01 18.42 7.77
N ARG A 14 1.35 17.74 8.70
CA ARG A 14 0.19 16.88 8.38
C ARG A 14 -0.95 17.68 7.76
N ASP A 15 -1.25 18.86 8.29
CA ASP A 15 -2.30 19.73 7.77
C ASP A 15 -1.97 20.23 6.35
N GLU A 16 -0.72 20.59 6.09
CA GLU A 16 -0.26 20.97 4.75
C GLU A 16 -0.30 19.81 3.73
N LEU A 17 -0.05 18.57 4.18
CA LEU A 17 -0.09 17.39 3.32
C LEU A 17 -1.51 16.88 3.06
N ALA A 18 -2.44 17.09 3.98
CA ALA A 18 -3.80 16.53 3.92
C ALA A 18 -4.53 16.81 2.59
N PRO A 19 -4.56 18.06 2.06
CA PRO A 19 -5.23 18.35 0.79
C PRO A 19 -4.48 17.85 -0.45
N LEU A 20 -3.25 17.35 -0.28
CA LEU A 20 -2.40 16.87 -1.38
C LEU A 20 -2.43 15.35 -1.51
N ARG A 21 -3.10 14.66 -0.58
CA ARG A 21 -3.13 13.20 -0.58
C ARG A 21 -3.94 12.67 -1.75
N ASN A 22 -3.44 11.58 -2.30
CA ASN A 22 -4.14 10.78 -3.30
C ASN A 22 -5.29 10.00 -2.66
N ASP A 23 -6.21 9.53 -3.48
CA ASP A 23 -7.38 8.81 -3.01
C ASP A 23 -7.12 7.33 -2.75
N PHE A 24 -6.07 6.75 -3.31
CA PHE A 24 -5.73 5.35 -3.05
C PHE A 24 -5.08 5.12 -1.68
N SER A 25 -5.25 3.92 -1.14
CA SER A 25 -4.64 3.46 0.11
C SER A 25 -3.76 2.24 -0.12
N VAL A 26 -2.86 2.00 0.83
CA VAL A 26 -2.02 0.80 0.85
C VAL A 26 -2.38 -0.04 2.07
N ALA A 27 -2.54 -1.35 1.88
CA ALA A 27 -2.75 -2.31 2.96
C ALA A 27 -1.61 -3.33 2.99
N VAL A 28 -1.18 -3.70 4.19
CA VAL A 28 -0.17 -4.74 4.41
C VAL A 28 -0.74 -5.79 5.34
N VAL A 29 -0.64 -7.06 4.93
CA VAL A 29 -1.14 -8.20 5.70
C VAL A 29 -0.07 -9.28 5.81
N ARG A 30 -0.03 -9.96 6.97
CA ARG A 30 0.85 -11.11 7.22
C ARG A 30 2.35 -10.83 7.05
N ALA A 31 2.77 -9.57 7.11
CA ALA A 31 4.17 -9.19 7.00
C ALA A 31 4.94 -9.63 8.26
N LYS A 32 5.90 -10.54 8.09
CA LYS A 32 6.71 -11.05 9.21
C LYS A 32 7.90 -10.15 9.54
N ASN A 33 8.29 -9.30 8.60
CA ASN A 33 9.43 -8.40 8.78
C ASN A 33 8.98 -6.96 9.00
N PRO A 34 9.06 -6.45 10.24
CA PRO A 34 8.65 -5.08 10.57
C PRO A 34 9.49 -4.00 9.84
N PHE A 35 10.70 -4.33 9.35
CA PHE A 35 11.47 -3.43 8.49
C PHE A 35 10.81 -3.22 7.13
N ASN A 36 10.22 -4.28 6.54
CA ASN A 36 9.52 -4.16 5.27
C ASN A 36 8.29 -3.27 5.43
N VAL A 37 7.54 -3.42 6.53
CA VAL A 37 6.40 -2.55 6.83
C VAL A 37 6.84 -1.09 6.96
N GLY A 38 7.89 -0.81 7.72
CA GLY A 38 8.45 0.54 7.83
C GLY A 38 8.90 1.11 6.49
N ALA A 39 9.54 0.31 5.66
CA ALA A 39 9.97 0.72 4.32
C ALA A 39 8.76 1.01 3.39
N ILE A 40 7.68 0.22 3.47
CA ILE A 40 6.43 0.49 2.73
C ILE A 40 5.82 1.81 3.19
N ILE A 41 5.77 2.10 4.50
CA ILE A 41 5.29 3.39 5.03
C ILE A 41 6.08 4.55 4.41
N ARG A 42 7.41 4.43 4.35
CA ARG A 42 8.26 5.45 3.74
C ARG A 42 7.98 5.64 2.25
N VAL A 43 7.78 4.56 1.51
CA VAL A 43 7.44 4.63 0.07
C VAL A 43 6.05 5.23 -0.11
N ALA A 44 5.06 4.81 0.68
CA ALA A 44 3.70 5.31 0.66
C ALA A 44 3.64 6.83 0.93
N HIS A 45 4.47 7.33 1.86
CA HIS A 45 4.64 8.77 2.08
C HIS A 45 5.07 9.51 0.80
N SER A 46 6.01 8.92 0.03
CA SER A 46 6.50 9.55 -1.20
C SER A 46 5.42 9.68 -2.28
N PHE A 47 4.38 8.85 -2.21
CA PHE A 47 3.22 8.89 -3.10
C PHE A 47 1.98 9.52 -2.46
N LEU A 48 2.09 10.07 -1.25
CA LEU A 48 1.00 10.75 -0.54
C LEU A 48 -0.30 9.94 -0.54
N VAL A 49 -0.21 8.67 -0.15
CA VAL A 49 -1.39 7.79 -0.06
C VAL A 49 -2.39 8.33 0.97
N ARG A 50 -3.69 8.04 0.81
CA ARG A 50 -4.74 8.46 1.74
C ARG A 50 -4.48 7.95 3.15
N GLU A 51 -4.24 6.65 3.27
CA GLU A 51 -3.99 5.95 4.53
C GLU A 51 -3.19 4.66 4.29
N ILE A 52 -2.59 4.14 5.36
CA ILE A 52 -1.89 2.87 5.36
C ILE A 52 -2.59 1.96 6.37
N LEU A 53 -3.09 0.83 5.90
CA LEU A 53 -3.84 -0.16 6.69
C LEU A 53 -2.89 -1.30 7.06
N LEU A 54 -2.64 -1.49 8.35
CA LEU A 54 -1.88 -2.62 8.87
C LEU A 54 -2.88 -3.66 9.40
N VAL A 55 -2.94 -4.82 8.74
CA VAL A 55 -3.99 -5.82 8.97
C VAL A 55 -3.46 -6.97 9.80
N GLY A 56 -4.11 -7.26 10.92
CA GLY A 56 -3.68 -8.25 11.90
C GLY A 56 -2.78 -7.63 12.97
N ASP A 57 -1.84 -8.44 13.48
CA ASP A 57 -0.86 -8.02 14.49
C ASP A 57 0.38 -7.36 13.87
N GLU A 58 0.21 -6.73 12.73
CA GLU A 58 1.31 -6.13 11.97
C GLU A 58 1.97 -5.01 12.75
N ARG A 59 3.27 -5.13 12.90
CA ARG A 59 4.11 -4.13 13.55
C ARG A 59 5.11 -3.58 12.55
N PHE A 60 5.50 -2.34 12.73
CA PHE A 60 6.57 -1.77 11.92
C PHE A 60 7.73 -1.29 12.80
N TYR A 61 8.89 -1.25 12.19
CA TYR A 61 10.08 -0.72 12.81
C TYR A 61 10.23 0.75 12.39
N GLU A 62 10.06 1.67 13.34
CA GLU A 62 10.05 3.13 13.09
C GLU A 62 11.27 3.63 12.30
N ARG A 63 12.46 3.07 12.61
CA ARG A 63 13.67 3.42 11.84
C ARG A 63 13.59 3.03 10.37
N GLY A 64 12.81 1.98 10.03
CA GLY A 64 12.55 1.60 8.64
C GLY A 64 11.71 2.65 7.91
N ALA A 65 10.78 3.29 8.61
CA ALA A 65 9.96 4.38 8.08
C ALA A 65 10.74 5.71 7.96
N MET A 66 11.93 5.80 8.58
CA MET A 66 12.77 7.02 8.54
C MET A 66 12.04 8.28 9.00
N GLY A 67 11.13 8.15 9.97
CA GLY A 67 10.32 9.24 10.53
C GLY A 67 9.10 9.63 9.70
N MET A 68 8.84 9.00 8.55
CA MET A 68 7.68 9.31 7.69
C MET A 68 6.36 8.81 8.29
N ASP A 69 6.41 7.82 9.16
CA ASP A 69 5.28 7.33 9.96
C ASP A 69 4.57 8.43 10.75
N ARG A 70 5.31 9.45 11.16
CA ARG A 70 4.78 10.62 11.89
C ARG A 70 3.80 11.46 11.08
N TYR A 71 3.92 11.42 9.76
CA TYR A 71 3.12 12.23 8.84
C TYR A 71 1.99 11.44 8.19
N GLU A 72 2.01 10.11 8.32
CA GLU A 72 1.05 9.22 7.67
C GLU A 72 -0.17 8.92 8.54
N ASN A 73 -1.29 8.63 7.88
CA ASN A 73 -2.48 8.09 8.51
C ASN A 73 -2.37 6.57 8.55
N ILE A 74 -1.81 6.04 9.63
CA ILE A 74 -1.64 4.59 9.84
C ILE A 74 -2.82 4.08 10.67
N VAL A 75 -3.55 3.12 10.12
CA VAL A 75 -4.73 2.50 10.73
C VAL A 75 -4.44 1.03 11.00
N LEU A 76 -4.57 0.63 12.26
CA LEU A 76 -4.48 -0.78 12.64
C LEU A 76 -5.85 -1.42 12.48
N VAL A 77 -5.92 -2.52 11.76
CA VAL A 77 -7.14 -3.29 11.53
C VAL A 77 -6.92 -4.70 12.10
N PRO A 78 -7.61 -5.08 13.19
CA PRO A 78 -7.27 -6.29 13.95
C PRO A 78 -7.36 -7.59 13.17
N THR A 79 -8.30 -7.70 12.22
CA THR A 79 -8.53 -8.94 11.47
C THR A 79 -8.72 -8.70 9.98
N GLU A 80 -8.45 -9.73 9.17
CA GLU A 80 -8.71 -9.70 7.73
C GLU A 80 -10.21 -9.50 7.43
N ALA A 81 -11.10 -10.10 8.21
CA ALA A 81 -12.55 -9.91 8.08
C ALA A 81 -12.99 -8.45 8.30
N GLU A 82 -12.45 -7.80 9.34
CA GLU A 82 -12.71 -6.37 9.58
C GLU A 82 -12.14 -5.49 8.47
N PHE A 83 -10.97 -5.85 7.93
CA PHE A 83 -10.39 -5.17 6.79
C PHE A 83 -11.29 -5.25 5.56
N ILE A 84 -11.74 -6.44 5.19
CA ILE A 84 -12.66 -6.65 4.06
C ILE A 84 -13.95 -5.86 4.27
N ALA A 85 -14.56 -5.95 5.46
CA ALA A 85 -15.77 -5.21 5.79
C ALA A 85 -15.57 -3.69 5.67
N ARG A 86 -14.43 -3.17 6.12
CA ARG A 86 -14.07 -1.75 6.00
C ARG A 86 -13.97 -1.30 4.55
N VAL A 87 -13.27 -2.05 3.71
CA VAL A 87 -13.11 -1.73 2.28
C VAL A 87 -14.46 -1.73 1.58
N ARG A 88 -15.30 -2.75 1.83
CA ARG A 88 -16.64 -2.87 1.26
C ARG A 88 -17.57 -1.76 1.72
N ALA A 89 -17.59 -1.44 3.02
CA ALA A 89 -18.41 -0.36 3.57
C ALA A 89 -18.05 1.01 2.99
N ALA A 90 -16.78 1.22 2.63
CA ALA A 90 -16.31 2.42 1.97
C ALA A 90 -16.60 2.44 0.45
N GLY A 91 -17.12 1.37 -0.14
CA GLY A 91 -17.38 1.24 -1.58
C GLY A 91 -16.11 1.24 -2.44
N ARG A 92 -14.97 0.88 -1.86
CA ARG A 92 -13.66 0.94 -2.52
C ARG A 92 -13.30 -0.39 -3.18
N GLN A 93 -12.55 -0.33 -4.28
CA GLN A 93 -12.03 -1.53 -4.92
C GLN A 93 -10.80 -2.07 -4.19
N LEU A 94 -10.78 -3.38 -3.96
CA LEU A 94 -9.66 -4.11 -3.38
C LEU A 94 -8.78 -4.72 -4.47
N LEU A 95 -7.58 -4.18 -4.64
CA LEU A 95 -6.56 -4.64 -5.57
C LEU A 95 -5.52 -5.44 -4.80
N VAL A 96 -5.47 -6.74 -5.01
CA VAL A 96 -4.54 -7.64 -4.31
C VAL A 96 -3.34 -7.94 -5.21
N PHE A 97 -2.15 -7.66 -4.71
CA PHE A 97 -0.90 -7.95 -5.42
C PHE A 97 -0.34 -9.30 -4.97
N GLU A 98 -0.68 -10.35 -5.73
CA GLU A 98 -0.26 -11.73 -5.47
C GLU A 98 0.01 -12.46 -6.79
N LYS A 99 1.28 -12.78 -7.05
CA LYS A 99 1.70 -13.30 -8.35
C LYS A 99 1.15 -14.68 -8.69
N ASP A 100 1.07 -15.57 -7.68
CA ASP A 100 0.71 -16.98 -7.91
C ASP A 100 -0.80 -17.16 -8.13
N ALA A 101 -1.61 -16.19 -7.69
CA ALA A 101 -3.05 -16.14 -7.89
C ALA A 101 -3.46 -15.08 -8.91
N ALA A 102 -2.52 -14.40 -9.54
CA ALA A 102 -2.80 -13.28 -10.45
C ALA A 102 -3.69 -13.67 -11.62
N ARG A 103 -4.66 -12.82 -11.92
CA ARG A 103 -5.60 -12.97 -13.05
C ARG A 103 -5.35 -11.93 -14.14
N VAL A 104 -4.62 -10.88 -13.81
CA VAL A 104 -4.23 -9.80 -14.72
C VAL A 104 -2.83 -9.31 -14.34
N ASP A 105 -2.06 -8.87 -15.31
CA ASP A 105 -0.80 -8.20 -15.01
C ASP A 105 -0.99 -6.70 -14.77
N LEU A 106 -0.03 -6.08 -14.08
CA LEU A 106 -0.10 -4.68 -13.68
C LEU A 106 -0.26 -3.73 -14.87
N TRP A 107 0.29 -4.08 -16.04
CA TRP A 107 0.25 -3.20 -17.21
C TRP A 107 -1.15 -3.13 -17.83
N HIS A 108 -1.97 -4.16 -17.61
CA HIS A 108 -3.34 -4.28 -18.14
C HIS A 108 -4.43 -4.15 -17.06
N ALA A 109 -4.05 -4.19 -15.77
CA ALA A 109 -4.97 -4.02 -14.66
C ALA A 109 -5.63 -2.64 -14.66
N GLU A 110 -6.86 -2.55 -14.19
CA GLU A 110 -7.48 -1.27 -13.87
C GLU A 110 -6.95 -0.78 -12.52
N LEU A 111 -6.55 0.49 -12.47
CA LEU A 111 -6.07 1.13 -11.25
C LEU A 111 -6.94 2.37 -10.99
N PRO A 112 -8.13 2.22 -10.38
CA PRO A 112 -9.04 3.33 -10.13
C PRO A 112 -8.48 4.33 -9.12
N ASP A 113 -9.02 5.55 -9.12
CA ASP A 113 -8.59 6.63 -8.22
C ASP A 113 -8.70 6.20 -6.75
N ASP A 114 -9.88 5.70 -6.36
CA ASP A 114 -10.19 5.29 -5.00
C ASP A 114 -10.11 3.77 -4.82
N CYS A 115 -8.91 3.25 -4.68
CA CYS A 115 -8.67 1.83 -4.46
C CYS A 115 -7.83 1.56 -3.21
N VAL A 116 -7.83 0.31 -2.77
CA VAL A 116 -6.94 -0.20 -1.72
C VAL A 116 -6.02 -1.24 -2.33
N MET A 117 -4.72 -0.97 -2.35
CA MET A 117 -3.67 -1.87 -2.83
C MET A 117 -3.17 -2.72 -1.67
N LEU A 118 -3.42 -4.02 -1.70
CA LEU A 118 -3.00 -4.94 -0.64
C LEU A 118 -1.79 -5.76 -1.06
N PHE A 119 -0.82 -5.83 -0.14
CA PHE A 119 0.41 -6.60 -0.26
C PHE A 119 0.52 -7.60 0.89
N GLY A 120 0.74 -8.87 0.56
CA GLY A 120 1.04 -9.94 1.50
C GLY A 120 2.53 -10.10 1.78
N SER A 121 2.89 -11.01 2.69
CA SER A 121 4.29 -11.34 2.93
C SER A 121 4.88 -12.24 1.84
N GLU A 122 6.20 -12.20 1.71
CA GLU A 122 6.94 -13.03 0.75
C GLU A 122 6.84 -14.54 1.04
N THR A 123 6.52 -14.91 2.28
CA THR A 123 6.48 -16.32 2.71
C THR A 123 5.08 -16.86 2.94
N ALA A 124 4.15 -16.03 3.42
CA ALA A 124 2.78 -16.44 3.74
C ALA A 124 1.78 -16.04 2.66
N GLY A 125 2.18 -15.15 1.74
CA GLY A 125 1.30 -14.62 0.71
C GLY A 125 0.04 -13.96 1.29
N VAL A 126 -1.05 -14.07 0.56
CA VAL A 126 -2.37 -13.54 0.92
C VAL A 126 -3.31 -14.71 1.22
N SER A 127 -4.21 -14.55 2.18
CA SER A 127 -5.18 -15.60 2.54
C SER A 127 -6.22 -15.83 1.44
N PRO A 128 -6.81 -17.03 1.37
CA PRO A 128 -7.92 -17.29 0.47
C PRO A 128 -9.10 -16.32 0.66
N GLU A 129 -9.39 -15.95 1.90
CA GLU A 129 -10.47 -15.03 2.25
C GLU A 129 -10.28 -13.64 1.59
N ILE A 130 -9.08 -13.10 1.64
CA ILE A 130 -8.76 -11.83 0.97
C ILE A 130 -8.78 -12.00 -0.55
N LEU A 131 -8.24 -13.12 -1.08
CA LEU A 131 -8.25 -13.39 -2.52
C LEU A 131 -9.66 -13.51 -3.09
N GLU A 132 -10.60 -14.11 -2.35
CA GLU A 132 -12.01 -14.18 -2.72
C GLU A 132 -12.70 -12.82 -2.67
N ALA A 133 -12.30 -11.96 -1.72
CA ALA A 133 -12.83 -10.61 -1.58
C ALA A 133 -12.25 -9.61 -2.59
N ALA A 134 -11.17 -9.96 -3.30
CA ALA A 134 -10.48 -9.06 -4.23
C ALA A 134 -11.33 -8.75 -5.46
N ASP A 135 -11.38 -7.48 -5.84
CA ASP A 135 -11.96 -7.05 -7.12
C ASP A 135 -11.02 -7.36 -8.27
N GLN A 136 -9.69 -7.24 -8.05
CA GLN A 136 -8.66 -7.69 -8.97
C GLN A 136 -7.50 -8.34 -8.21
N ILE A 137 -6.94 -9.41 -8.77
CA ILE A 137 -5.69 -10.02 -8.31
C ILE A 137 -4.64 -9.78 -9.38
N ILE A 138 -3.63 -8.98 -9.03
CA ILE A 138 -2.69 -8.38 -9.96
C ILE A 138 -1.31 -8.98 -9.77
N GLY A 139 -0.69 -9.41 -10.86
CA GLY A 139 0.71 -9.81 -10.92
C GLY A 139 1.59 -8.71 -11.48
N ILE A 140 2.77 -8.50 -10.89
CA ILE A 140 3.78 -7.63 -11.48
C ILE A 140 4.65 -8.46 -12.41
N PRO A 141 4.70 -8.18 -13.74
CA PRO A 141 5.50 -8.93 -14.67
C PRO A 141 6.99 -8.96 -14.30
N MET A 142 7.59 -10.12 -14.35
CA MET A 142 9.01 -10.34 -14.11
C MET A 142 9.62 -11.04 -15.33
N TYR A 143 10.76 -10.57 -15.76
CA TYR A 143 11.43 -11.08 -16.98
C TYR A 143 12.74 -11.83 -16.67
N GLY A 144 13.14 -11.88 -15.40
CA GLY A 144 14.29 -12.63 -14.93
C GLY A 144 13.90 -14.00 -14.38
N ILE A 145 14.89 -14.69 -13.80
CA ILE A 145 14.70 -16.01 -13.18
C ILE A 145 14.21 -15.94 -11.73
N ASN A 146 14.03 -14.75 -11.20
CA ASN A 146 13.54 -14.54 -9.84
C ASN A 146 12.10 -15.04 -9.68
N HIS A 147 11.80 -15.57 -8.50
CA HIS A 147 10.44 -16.02 -8.20
C HIS A 147 9.51 -14.93 -7.65
N SER A 148 10.06 -13.85 -7.08
CA SER A 148 9.27 -12.73 -6.56
C SER A 148 10.09 -11.46 -6.44
N PHE A 149 9.41 -10.31 -6.40
CA PHE A 149 9.98 -9.06 -5.89
C PHE A 149 9.93 -9.04 -4.36
N PRO A 150 10.88 -8.38 -3.68
CA PRO A 150 10.66 -7.97 -2.28
C PRO A 150 9.35 -7.17 -2.18
N VAL A 151 8.56 -7.38 -1.12
CA VAL A 151 7.24 -6.74 -0.97
C VAL A 151 7.32 -5.20 -1.04
N THR A 152 8.38 -4.62 -0.52
CA THR A 152 8.63 -3.16 -0.58
C THR A 152 8.82 -2.66 -2.01
N VAL A 153 9.48 -3.46 -2.86
CA VAL A 153 9.67 -3.16 -4.28
C VAL A 153 8.36 -3.31 -5.03
N ALA A 154 7.62 -4.40 -4.79
CA ALA A 154 6.30 -4.60 -5.38
C ALA A 154 5.35 -3.45 -5.07
N ALA A 155 5.30 -3.02 -3.81
CA ALA A 155 4.50 -1.87 -3.39
C ALA A 155 4.94 -0.57 -4.09
N GLY A 156 6.25 -0.34 -4.20
CA GLY A 156 6.78 0.83 -4.91
C GLY A 156 6.43 0.85 -6.39
N ILE A 157 6.52 -0.30 -7.08
CA ILE A 157 6.16 -0.43 -8.50
C ILE A 157 4.67 -0.16 -8.70
N ALA A 158 3.79 -0.74 -7.88
CA ALA A 158 2.35 -0.55 -7.99
C ALA A 158 1.94 0.91 -7.76
N MET A 159 2.46 1.55 -6.72
CA MET A 159 2.19 2.97 -6.42
C MET A 159 2.74 3.89 -7.52
N ALA A 160 3.94 3.60 -8.05
CA ALA A 160 4.53 4.37 -9.14
C ALA A 160 3.69 4.25 -10.42
N GLU A 161 3.19 3.05 -10.75
CA GLU A 161 2.35 2.85 -11.94
C GLU A 161 0.99 3.54 -11.79
N TRP A 162 0.37 3.46 -10.60
CA TRP A 162 -0.85 4.23 -10.33
C TRP A 162 -0.61 5.73 -10.54
N THR A 163 0.44 6.28 -9.93
CA THR A 163 0.80 7.70 -10.05
C THR A 163 1.08 8.09 -11.49
N ARG A 164 1.81 7.25 -12.24
CA ARG A 164 2.07 7.49 -13.65
C ARG A 164 0.79 7.63 -14.46
N ARG A 165 -0.21 6.77 -14.21
CA ARG A 165 -1.48 6.80 -14.95
C ARG A 165 -2.33 8.02 -14.62
N HIS A 166 -2.30 8.49 -13.38
CA HIS A 166 -3.16 9.58 -12.89
C HIS A 166 -2.53 10.98 -13.06
N TYR A 167 -1.19 11.05 -13.14
CA TYR A 167 -0.48 12.33 -13.28
C TYR A 167 0.31 12.49 -14.57
N ALA A 168 0.40 11.48 -15.40
CA ALA A 168 1.02 11.60 -16.72
C ALA A 168 0.01 12.22 -17.70
N THR A 169 -0.05 13.54 -17.71
CA THR A 169 -0.71 14.36 -18.76
C THR A 169 0.33 14.87 -19.74
#